data_3c06093b58c66b9873a310eacc805ad7
#
_entry.id   3c06093b58c66b9873a310eacc805ad7
#
_cell.length_a   1.000
_cell.length_b   1.000
_cell.length_c   1.000
_cell.angle_alpha   90.00
_cell.angle_beta   90.00
_cell.angle_gamma   90.00
#
_symmetry.space_group_name_H-M   'P 1'
#
loop_
_entity.id
_entity.type
_entity.pdbx_description
1 polymer ?
#
loop_
_entity_poly.entity_id
_entity_poly.type
_entity_poly.pdbx_seq_one_letter_code
_entity_poly.pdbx_strand_id
1 'polypeptide(L)'
;MNYTEGEARALVVQAGHRLVECGLVARTWGNISARVSDTHFVITHSGRSYDTLQPQDLVLVQISDCTYEGERKPSSEKGIHAAAYWHRPDVGFVIHTHQDYASCVGVVGKPLTGLAHPLLGDCVPCAAYGMPSTKKLQQGVETAMVQHPDAKAILMRQHGALCMAESFEKAFELTQALEDVSKKEFDRAVKIPSGLQKDSPTLLNALRSASPDLYFSLETDSAVQAVAAKKKTLHPHLDDLSQIAGAQILCTKNDPKAILKSLKRNNAVLVPGIGAVCCAKDADDLGAIETIMRKSCMAALYADTCSAAPLSPVDRRIMRLVYTLKYAKKKSEQ
;
A
#
# COMPACT_ATOMS: atom_id res chain seq x y z
N MET A 1 5.68 26.95 2.91
CA MET A 1 4.83 27.53 4.01
C MET A 1 5.05 26.67 5.24
N ASN A 2 5.36 27.27 6.39
CA ASN A 2 5.54 26.52 7.64
C ASN A 2 4.27 26.65 8.46
N TYR A 3 3.75 25.55 8.95
CA TYR A 3 2.64 25.53 9.91
C TYR A 3 3.19 25.68 11.34
N THR A 4 2.39 26.20 12.25
CA THR A 4 2.65 25.97 13.67
C THR A 4 2.54 24.47 13.98
N GLU A 5 3.20 23.96 15.00
CA GLU A 5 3.15 22.53 15.33
C GLU A 5 1.72 22.06 15.60
N GLY A 6 0.89 22.89 16.27
CA GLY A 6 -0.52 22.58 16.51
C GLY A 6 -1.35 22.47 15.23
N GLU A 7 -1.18 23.40 14.29
CA GLU A 7 -1.83 23.35 12.98
C GLU A 7 -1.38 22.14 12.17
N ALA A 8 -0.06 21.88 12.11
CA ALA A 8 0.51 20.74 11.41
C ALA A 8 -0.09 19.41 11.92
N ARG A 9 -0.19 19.25 13.25
CA ARG A 9 -0.79 18.07 13.87
C ARG A 9 -2.27 17.92 13.50
N ALA A 10 -3.05 19.01 13.57
CA ALA A 10 -4.46 18.99 13.21
C ALA A 10 -4.68 18.62 11.74
N LEU A 11 -3.91 19.22 10.83
CA LEU A 11 -4.01 18.97 9.39
C LEU A 11 -3.61 17.53 9.02
N VAL A 12 -2.58 16.96 9.65
CA VAL A 12 -2.20 15.56 9.41
C VAL A 12 -3.31 14.58 9.84
N VAL A 13 -3.98 14.84 10.98
CA VAL A 13 -5.14 14.05 11.42
C VAL A 13 -6.29 14.19 10.43
N GLN A 14 -6.63 15.42 10.04
CA GLN A 14 -7.67 15.68 9.05
C GLN A 14 -7.38 14.98 7.70
N ALA A 15 -6.14 15.05 7.25
CA ALA A 15 -5.70 14.37 6.03
C ALA A 15 -5.88 12.85 6.13
N GLY A 16 -5.52 12.25 7.26
CA GLY A 16 -5.70 10.82 7.51
C GLY A 16 -7.15 10.39 7.38
N HIS A 17 -8.07 11.08 8.06
CA HIS A 17 -9.50 10.79 7.97
C HIS A 17 -10.03 10.92 6.54
N ARG A 18 -9.69 12.04 5.87
CA ARG A 18 -10.15 12.29 4.49
C ARG A 18 -9.63 11.27 3.48
N LEU A 19 -8.38 10.80 3.64
CA LEU A 19 -7.82 9.75 2.78
C LEU A 19 -8.54 8.41 2.96
N VAL A 20 -8.95 8.07 4.20
CA VAL A 20 -9.77 6.87 4.48
C VAL A 20 -11.15 7.02 3.83
N GLU A 21 -11.85 8.14 4.03
CA GLU A 21 -13.16 8.42 3.45
C GLU A 21 -13.17 8.32 1.91
N CYS A 22 -12.08 8.72 1.27
CA CYS A 22 -11.91 8.65 -0.18
C CYS A 22 -11.33 7.30 -0.67
N GLY A 23 -11.05 6.34 0.21
CA GLY A 23 -10.49 5.04 -0.15
C GLY A 23 -9.05 5.07 -0.68
N LEU A 24 -8.32 6.16 -0.45
CA LEU A 24 -6.92 6.33 -0.90
C LEU A 24 -5.90 5.70 0.05
N VAL A 25 -6.30 5.44 1.29
CA VAL A 25 -5.56 4.66 2.28
C VAL A 25 -6.50 3.72 3.01
N ALA A 26 -5.95 2.64 3.54
CA ALA A 26 -6.67 1.71 4.39
C ALA A 26 -5.85 1.39 5.64
N ARG A 27 -6.51 1.31 6.80
CA ARG A 27 -5.91 0.92 8.09
C ARG A 27 -4.73 1.82 8.49
N THR A 28 -3.51 1.26 8.41
CA THR A 28 -2.25 1.91 8.81
C THR A 28 -1.28 2.07 7.64
N TRP A 29 -1.76 1.86 6.40
CA TRP A 29 -0.92 1.91 5.21
C TRP A 29 -0.69 3.34 4.76
N GLY A 30 0.52 3.59 4.32
CA GLY A 30 0.97 4.95 4.03
C GLY A 30 1.34 5.74 5.28
N ASN A 31 1.70 6.99 5.09
CA ASN A 31 2.06 7.93 6.14
C ASN A 31 1.96 9.38 5.63
N ILE A 32 1.70 10.29 6.56
CA ILE A 32 1.39 11.69 6.26
C ILE A 32 2.23 12.57 7.15
N SER A 33 2.75 13.68 6.60
CA SER A 33 3.50 14.65 7.36
C SER A 33 3.24 16.09 6.94
N ALA A 34 3.51 17.03 7.85
CA ALA A 34 3.46 18.46 7.60
C ALA A 34 4.71 19.14 8.14
N ARG A 35 5.26 20.09 7.38
CA ARG A 35 6.43 20.90 7.78
C ARG A 35 6.06 21.87 8.87
N VAL A 36 6.84 21.89 9.94
CA VAL A 36 6.68 22.85 11.06
C VAL A 36 7.68 24.00 10.94
N SER A 37 8.90 23.71 10.49
CA SER A 37 9.96 24.70 10.33
C SER A 37 10.95 24.23 9.23
N ASP A 38 11.99 24.99 9.01
CA ASP A 38 13.08 24.60 8.10
C ASP A 38 13.88 23.39 8.62
N THR A 39 13.69 23.03 9.90
CA THR A 39 14.42 21.93 10.55
C THR A 39 13.54 20.78 11.01
N HIS A 40 12.21 20.96 11.10
CA HIS A 40 11.31 19.94 11.68
C HIS A 40 10.03 19.75 10.89
N PHE A 41 9.49 18.55 10.98
CA PHE A 41 8.16 18.17 10.49
C PHE A 41 7.46 17.23 11.48
N VAL A 42 6.13 17.23 11.51
CA VAL A 42 5.36 16.21 12.22
C VAL A 42 4.95 15.12 11.26
N ILE A 43 4.92 13.85 11.73
CA ILE A 43 4.56 12.68 10.93
C ILE A 43 3.70 11.71 11.74
N THR A 44 2.90 10.93 11.05
CA THR A 44 2.09 9.84 11.62
C THR A 44 2.94 8.81 12.36
N HIS A 45 2.40 8.32 13.47
CA HIS A 45 3.00 7.26 14.29
C HIS A 45 2.95 5.90 13.57
N SER A 46 3.95 5.08 13.76
CA SER A 46 4.03 3.74 13.15
C SER A 46 2.93 2.79 13.65
N GLY A 47 2.08 2.33 12.74
CA GLY A 47 1.06 1.30 13.02
C GLY A 47 -0.17 1.79 13.78
N ARG A 48 -0.48 3.10 13.75
CA ARG A 48 -1.73 3.67 14.24
C ARG A 48 -2.76 3.74 13.11
N SER A 49 -4.00 3.32 13.38
CA SER A 49 -5.10 3.49 12.41
C SER A 49 -5.46 4.96 12.25
N TYR A 50 -5.76 5.37 11.02
CA TYR A 50 -6.22 6.73 10.72
C TYR A 50 -7.55 7.04 11.36
N ASP A 51 -8.47 6.08 11.52
CA ASP A 51 -9.79 6.27 12.14
C ASP A 51 -9.73 6.73 13.60
N THR A 52 -8.64 6.39 14.30
CA THR A 52 -8.44 6.72 15.71
C THR A 52 -7.26 7.63 15.95
N LEU A 53 -6.67 8.19 14.88
CA LEU A 53 -5.52 9.07 14.96
C LEU A 53 -5.86 10.38 15.66
N GLN A 54 -5.02 10.79 16.62
CA GLN A 54 -5.18 12.04 17.36
C GLN A 54 -3.93 12.91 17.22
N PRO A 55 -4.00 14.24 17.38
CA PRO A 55 -2.85 15.14 17.26
C PRO A 55 -1.66 14.76 18.14
N GLN A 56 -1.90 14.24 19.35
CA GLN A 56 -0.86 13.79 20.29
C GLN A 56 -0.19 12.47 19.85
N ASP A 57 -0.74 11.73 18.88
CA ASP A 57 -0.13 10.51 18.35
C ASP A 57 0.97 10.81 17.35
N LEU A 58 1.01 12.02 16.81
CA LEU A 58 2.00 12.43 15.81
C LEU A 58 3.35 12.70 16.46
N VAL A 59 4.42 12.46 15.70
CA VAL A 59 5.79 12.62 16.19
C VAL A 59 6.48 13.76 15.47
N LEU A 60 7.12 14.65 16.22
CA LEU A 60 7.98 15.70 15.69
C LEU A 60 9.34 15.09 15.34
N VAL A 61 9.82 15.31 14.12
CA VAL A 61 11.05 14.69 13.57
C VAL A 61 11.92 15.76 12.96
N GLN A 62 13.23 15.66 13.19
CA GLN A 62 14.24 16.54 12.58
C GLN A 62 14.50 16.13 11.12
N ILE A 63 14.53 17.11 10.20
CA ILE A 63 14.69 16.86 8.77
C ILE A 63 16.08 16.31 8.45
N SER A 64 17.13 16.82 9.10
CA SER A 64 18.52 16.53 8.74
C SER A 64 18.97 15.07 8.99
N ASP A 65 18.49 14.46 10.06
CA ASP A 65 18.95 13.14 10.52
C ASP A 65 17.84 12.19 10.96
N CYS A 66 16.57 12.63 10.86
CA CYS A 66 15.40 11.89 11.29
C CYS A 66 15.38 11.54 12.79
N THR A 67 16.09 12.30 13.64
CA THR A 67 16.00 12.16 15.10
C THR A 67 14.64 12.68 15.60
N TYR A 68 14.21 12.17 16.73
CA TYR A 68 12.95 12.55 17.38
C TYR A 68 13.04 12.27 18.88
N GLU A 69 12.20 12.92 19.66
CA GLU A 69 12.12 12.76 21.11
C GLU A 69 10.87 11.99 21.53
N GLY A 70 10.90 11.40 22.72
CA GLY A 70 9.81 10.69 23.34
C GLY A 70 9.74 9.21 22.97
N GLU A 71 8.73 8.52 23.53
CA GLU A 71 8.59 7.06 23.41
C GLU A 71 7.86 6.62 22.11
N ARG A 72 7.09 7.52 21.50
CA ARG A 72 6.32 7.22 20.28
C ARG A 72 7.25 7.17 19.08
N LYS A 73 7.17 6.05 18.34
CA LYS A 73 7.99 5.85 17.14
C LYS A 73 7.29 6.44 15.91
N PRO A 74 7.92 7.37 15.19
CA PRO A 74 7.39 7.85 13.92
C PRO A 74 7.30 6.73 12.89
N SER A 75 6.61 6.98 11.77
CA SER A 75 6.64 6.07 10.62
C SER A 75 8.07 5.63 10.32
N SER A 76 8.22 4.34 10.02
CA SER A 76 9.51 3.76 9.60
C SER A 76 10.02 4.34 8.26
N GLU A 77 9.15 5.03 7.54
CA GLU A 77 9.44 5.68 6.25
C GLU A 77 9.62 7.20 6.36
N LYS A 78 9.78 7.72 7.59
CA LYS A 78 10.07 9.15 7.81
C LYS A 78 11.20 9.71 6.96
N GLY A 79 12.17 8.86 6.56
CA GLY A 79 13.29 9.26 5.72
C GLY A 79 12.90 9.74 4.32
N ILE A 80 11.82 9.20 3.71
CA ILE A 80 11.33 9.70 2.41
C ILE A 80 10.68 11.09 2.56
N HIS A 81 10.02 11.36 3.70
CA HIS A 81 9.46 12.68 4.01
C HIS A 81 10.57 13.69 4.32
N ALA A 82 11.57 13.28 5.11
CA ALA A 82 12.73 14.13 5.38
C ALA A 82 13.46 14.51 4.09
N ALA A 83 13.67 13.57 3.16
CA ALA A 83 14.25 13.85 1.84
C ALA A 83 13.40 14.84 1.04
N ALA A 84 12.06 14.69 1.06
CA ALA A 84 11.16 15.65 0.40
C ALA A 84 11.33 17.06 0.95
N TYR A 85 11.34 17.23 2.26
CA TYR A 85 11.54 18.53 2.90
C TYR A 85 12.95 19.10 2.71
N TRP A 86 13.95 18.24 2.66
CA TRP A 86 15.34 18.66 2.45
C TRP A 86 15.57 19.22 1.04
N HIS A 87 15.11 18.49 0.03
CA HIS A 87 15.31 18.88 -1.38
C HIS A 87 14.31 19.91 -1.89
N ARG A 88 13.17 20.06 -1.23
CA ARG A 88 12.06 20.90 -1.66
C ARG A 88 11.60 21.84 -0.54
N PRO A 89 12.25 23.00 -0.39
CA PRO A 89 11.86 24.02 0.62
C PRO A 89 10.44 24.56 0.42
N ASP A 90 9.91 24.48 -0.81
CA ASP A 90 8.55 24.85 -1.17
C ASP A 90 7.48 23.87 -0.67
N VAL A 91 7.87 22.63 -0.31
CA VAL A 91 6.94 21.61 0.17
C VAL A 91 6.61 21.82 1.65
N GLY A 92 5.32 21.98 1.94
CA GLY A 92 4.77 22.08 3.30
C GLY A 92 4.04 20.81 3.76
N PHE A 93 3.60 19.95 2.82
CA PHE A 93 2.81 18.76 3.14
C PHE A 93 3.19 17.57 2.24
N VAL A 94 3.32 16.39 2.84
CA VAL A 94 3.69 15.15 2.13
C VAL A 94 2.73 14.03 2.50
N ILE A 95 2.20 13.36 1.46
CA ILE A 95 1.31 12.22 1.59
C ILE A 95 1.95 11.02 0.87
N HIS A 96 2.24 9.96 1.61
CA HIS A 96 2.57 8.65 1.06
C HIS A 96 1.38 7.71 1.19
N THR A 97 0.98 7.11 0.08
CA THR A 97 -0.18 6.20 0.00
C THR A 97 0.19 4.89 -0.68
N HIS A 98 -0.63 3.87 -0.38
CA HIS A 98 -0.66 2.61 -1.11
C HIS A 98 -1.96 2.49 -1.92
N GLN A 99 -2.37 3.56 -2.59
CA GLN A 99 -3.60 3.61 -3.38
C GLN A 99 -3.59 2.58 -4.53
N ASP A 100 -4.78 2.13 -4.94
CA ASP A 100 -4.91 0.93 -5.76
C ASP A 100 -4.25 1.05 -7.13
N TYR A 101 -4.65 2.03 -7.93
CA TYR A 101 -4.19 2.14 -9.32
C TYR A 101 -2.76 2.66 -9.44
N ALA A 102 -2.37 3.64 -8.62
CA ALA A 102 -0.98 4.13 -8.63
C ALA A 102 0.01 3.04 -8.22
N SER A 103 -0.34 2.21 -7.21
CA SER A 103 0.47 1.04 -6.86
C SER A 103 0.54 0.03 -8.00
N CYS A 104 -0.59 -0.22 -8.69
CA CYS A 104 -0.64 -1.17 -9.80
C CYS A 104 0.24 -0.73 -10.98
N VAL A 105 0.16 0.54 -11.41
CA VAL A 105 1.00 1.02 -12.54
C VAL A 105 2.47 1.14 -12.14
N GLY A 106 2.74 1.42 -10.88
CA GLY A 106 4.09 1.50 -10.31
C GLY A 106 4.87 0.17 -10.33
N VAL A 107 4.22 -1.00 -10.48
CA VAL A 107 4.94 -2.30 -10.49
C VAL A 107 5.92 -2.43 -11.65
N VAL A 108 5.69 -1.72 -12.74
CA VAL A 108 6.54 -1.76 -13.94
C VAL A 108 7.88 -1.06 -13.70
N GLY A 109 7.92 -0.07 -12.79
CA GLY A 109 9.13 0.70 -12.51
C GLY A 109 9.48 1.70 -13.62
N LYS A 110 8.49 2.13 -14.40
CA LYS A 110 8.62 3.16 -15.44
C LYS A 110 7.84 4.41 -15.05
N PRO A 111 8.26 5.60 -15.47
CA PRO A 111 7.48 6.81 -15.27
C PRO A 111 6.17 6.77 -16.08
N LEU A 112 5.15 7.45 -15.58
CA LEU A 112 3.98 7.80 -16.37
C LEU A 112 4.31 9.08 -17.15
N THR A 113 4.18 9.05 -18.47
CA THR A 113 4.56 10.17 -19.36
C THR A 113 3.43 10.56 -20.31
N GLY A 114 3.51 11.75 -20.87
CA GLY A 114 2.49 12.25 -21.81
C GLY A 114 1.16 12.59 -21.14
N LEU A 115 1.20 12.95 -19.85
CA LEU A 115 -0.01 13.19 -19.06
C LEU A 115 -0.66 14.52 -19.38
N ALA A 116 0.13 15.57 -19.69
CA ALA A 116 -0.33 16.95 -19.88
C ALA A 116 -1.32 17.40 -18.78
N HIS A 117 -1.08 16.96 -17.54
CA HIS A 117 -2.02 17.15 -16.42
C HIS A 117 -1.68 18.44 -15.66
N PRO A 118 -2.66 19.32 -15.36
CA PRO A 118 -2.39 20.64 -14.77
C PRO A 118 -1.71 20.56 -13.38
N LEU A 119 -1.93 19.52 -12.61
CA LEU A 119 -1.32 19.35 -11.28
C LEU A 119 -0.05 18.49 -11.33
N LEU A 120 -0.04 17.40 -12.12
CA LEU A 120 1.04 16.41 -12.16
C LEU A 120 2.13 16.73 -13.20
N GLY A 121 1.84 17.67 -14.11
CA GLY A 121 2.72 17.96 -15.27
C GLY A 121 2.61 16.88 -16.34
N ASP A 122 3.66 16.73 -17.13
CA ASP A 122 3.73 15.76 -18.21
C ASP A 122 4.26 14.39 -17.79
N CYS A 123 4.94 14.32 -16.64
CA CYS A 123 5.63 13.11 -16.18
C CYS A 123 5.51 12.94 -14.68
N VAL A 124 5.11 11.73 -14.25
CA VAL A 124 5.27 11.26 -12.88
C VAL A 124 6.39 10.22 -12.86
N PRO A 125 7.57 10.53 -12.28
CA PRO A 125 8.70 9.60 -12.22
C PRO A 125 8.39 8.39 -11.33
N CYS A 126 9.14 7.31 -11.53
CA CYS A 126 9.06 6.11 -10.72
C CYS A 126 10.40 5.84 -10.04
N ALA A 127 10.41 5.87 -8.72
CA ALA A 127 11.58 5.54 -7.91
C ALA A 127 11.94 4.05 -8.05
N ALA A 128 13.24 3.74 -8.02
CA ALA A 128 13.74 2.38 -8.04
C ALA A 128 13.26 1.59 -6.81
N TYR A 129 13.09 0.29 -6.98
CA TYR A 129 12.64 -0.59 -5.90
C TYR A 129 13.61 -0.61 -4.72
N GLY A 130 13.07 -0.44 -3.55
CA GLY A 130 13.67 -0.71 -2.26
C GLY A 130 12.65 -1.40 -1.34
N MET A 131 13.11 -2.33 -0.50
CA MET A 131 12.23 -2.99 0.47
C MET A 131 11.67 -1.94 1.45
N PRO A 132 10.40 -2.03 1.87
CA PRO A 132 9.79 -1.10 2.82
C PRO A 132 10.65 -0.86 4.05
N SER A 133 10.65 0.38 4.53
CA SER A 133 11.39 0.81 5.73
C SER A 133 12.93 0.71 5.62
N THR A 134 13.50 0.56 4.43
CA THR A 134 14.96 0.47 4.23
C THR A 134 15.56 1.77 3.70
N LYS A 135 16.86 1.95 3.97
CA LYS A 135 17.64 3.05 3.35
C LYS A 135 17.62 2.98 1.82
N LYS A 136 17.55 1.79 1.23
CA LYS A 136 17.48 1.62 -0.23
C LYS A 136 16.19 2.21 -0.80
N LEU A 137 15.04 2.05 -0.14
CA LEU A 137 13.80 2.71 -0.52
C LEU A 137 13.95 4.23 -0.48
N GLN A 138 14.45 4.76 0.63
CA GLN A 138 14.70 6.19 0.79
C GLN A 138 15.61 6.73 -0.33
N GLN A 139 16.74 6.09 -0.60
CA GLN A 139 17.68 6.47 -1.65
C GLN A 139 17.05 6.44 -3.05
N GLY A 140 16.22 5.44 -3.32
CA GLY A 140 15.49 5.37 -4.60
C GLY A 140 14.54 6.54 -4.80
N VAL A 141 13.78 6.91 -3.77
CA VAL A 141 12.87 8.06 -3.80
C VAL A 141 13.65 9.38 -3.89
N GLU A 142 14.69 9.54 -3.10
CA GLU A 142 15.56 10.73 -3.11
C GLU A 142 16.22 10.92 -4.48
N THR A 143 16.73 9.85 -5.09
CA THR A 143 17.30 9.89 -6.45
C THR A 143 16.26 10.37 -7.46
N ALA A 144 15.02 9.87 -7.38
CA ALA A 144 13.94 10.31 -8.28
C ALA A 144 13.60 11.80 -8.07
N MET A 145 13.61 12.30 -6.83
CA MET A 145 13.43 13.75 -6.54
C MET A 145 14.53 14.60 -7.17
N VAL A 146 15.79 14.19 -7.02
CA VAL A 146 16.95 14.95 -7.57
C VAL A 146 16.95 14.95 -9.08
N GLN A 147 16.60 13.82 -9.72
CA GLN A 147 16.52 13.71 -11.18
C GLN A 147 15.31 14.43 -11.78
N HIS A 148 14.25 14.62 -11.00
CA HIS A 148 13.00 15.26 -11.42
C HIS A 148 12.59 16.34 -10.40
N PRO A 149 13.33 17.45 -10.29
CA PRO A 149 13.16 18.46 -9.24
C PRO A 149 11.76 19.12 -9.24
N ASP A 150 11.09 19.17 -10.38
CA ASP A 150 9.75 19.75 -10.51
C ASP A 150 8.62 18.74 -10.26
N ALA A 151 8.94 17.45 -10.11
CA ALA A 151 7.93 16.42 -9.87
C ALA A 151 7.23 16.64 -8.51
N LYS A 152 5.91 16.69 -8.54
CA LYS A 152 5.06 16.83 -7.34
C LYS A 152 4.56 15.49 -6.82
N ALA A 153 4.64 14.43 -7.65
CA ALA A 153 4.32 13.06 -7.28
C ALA A 153 5.40 12.11 -7.79
N ILE A 154 5.64 11.02 -7.07
CA ILE A 154 6.60 9.98 -7.41
C ILE A 154 5.93 8.63 -7.19
N LEU A 155 5.88 7.78 -8.22
CA LEU A 155 5.56 6.37 -8.05
C LEU A 155 6.74 5.67 -7.36
N MET A 156 6.43 4.78 -6.44
CA MET A 156 7.43 3.95 -5.75
C MET A 156 7.27 2.51 -6.26
N ARG A 157 8.26 2.04 -7.02
CA ARG A 157 8.16 0.73 -7.69
C ARG A 157 7.78 -0.38 -6.72
N GLN A 158 6.70 -1.13 -7.05
CA GLN A 158 6.19 -2.29 -6.30
C GLN A 158 5.78 -1.99 -4.85
N HIS A 159 5.50 -0.71 -4.53
CA HIS A 159 5.19 -0.23 -3.19
C HIS A 159 3.93 0.66 -3.16
N GLY A 160 4.05 1.91 -3.59
CA GLY A 160 2.97 2.90 -3.53
C GLY A 160 3.35 4.18 -4.25
N ALA A 161 2.96 5.33 -3.69
CA ALA A 161 3.25 6.64 -4.24
C ALA A 161 3.51 7.69 -3.17
N LEU A 162 4.26 8.74 -3.51
CA LEU A 162 4.54 9.91 -2.68
C LEU A 162 4.04 11.15 -3.41
N CYS A 163 3.21 11.97 -2.75
CA CYS A 163 2.73 13.26 -3.23
C CYS A 163 3.24 14.38 -2.32
N MET A 164 3.74 15.46 -2.91
CA MET A 164 4.43 16.57 -2.23
C MET A 164 3.87 17.89 -2.71
N ALA A 165 3.42 18.76 -1.81
CA ALA A 165 2.88 20.08 -2.15
C ALA A 165 3.13 21.11 -1.05
N GLU A 166 2.85 22.36 -1.38
CA GLU A 166 2.94 23.49 -0.47
C GLU A 166 1.93 23.44 0.67
N SER A 167 0.74 22.80 0.47
CA SER A 167 -0.33 22.71 1.47
C SER A 167 -1.00 21.34 1.47
N PHE A 168 -1.78 21.09 2.54
CA PHE A 168 -2.60 19.88 2.67
C PHE A 168 -3.56 19.71 1.49
N GLU A 169 -4.31 20.77 1.14
CA GLU A 169 -5.31 20.73 0.07
C GLU A 169 -4.67 20.32 -1.26
N LYS A 170 -3.52 20.93 -1.57
CA LYS A 170 -2.77 20.65 -2.81
C LYS A 170 -2.17 19.23 -2.82
N ALA A 171 -1.66 18.76 -1.67
CA ALA A 171 -1.16 17.38 -1.57
C ALA A 171 -2.29 16.36 -1.75
N PHE A 172 -3.47 16.65 -1.21
CA PHE A 172 -4.64 15.82 -1.36
C PHE A 172 -5.15 15.79 -2.82
N GLU A 173 -5.29 16.97 -3.46
CA GLU A 173 -5.66 17.08 -4.88
C GLU A 173 -4.68 16.29 -5.77
N LEU A 174 -3.37 16.37 -5.50
CA LEU A 174 -2.34 15.62 -6.22
C LEU A 174 -2.51 14.09 -6.05
N THR A 175 -2.83 13.66 -4.82
CA THR A 175 -3.02 12.24 -4.53
C THR A 175 -4.22 11.68 -5.28
N GLN A 176 -5.34 12.41 -5.36
CA GLN A 176 -6.50 12.03 -6.15
C GLN A 176 -6.19 12.04 -7.65
N ALA A 177 -5.55 13.12 -8.14
CA ALA A 177 -5.18 13.23 -9.55
C ALA A 177 -4.25 12.09 -10.00
N LEU A 178 -3.30 11.67 -9.14
CA LEU A 178 -2.43 10.54 -9.42
C LEU A 178 -3.22 9.23 -9.53
N GLU A 179 -4.19 9.00 -8.65
CA GLU A 179 -5.04 7.81 -8.71
C GLU A 179 -5.87 7.79 -9.99
N ASP A 180 -6.46 8.93 -10.37
CA ASP A 180 -7.27 9.06 -11.58
C ASP A 180 -6.48 8.82 -12.88
N VAL A 181 -5.27 9.38 -13.00
CA VAL A 181 -4.43 9.14 -14.19
C VAL A 181 -3.91 7.71 -14.22
N SER A 182 -3.59 7.14 -13.06
CA SER A 182 -3.17 5.75 -12.93
C SER A 182 -4.30 4.80 -13.29
N LYS A 183 -5.54 5.12 -12.89
CA LYS A 183 -6.72 4.36 -13.29
C LYS A 183 -6.92 4.37 -14.79
N LYS A 184 -6.82 5.53 -15.43
CA LYS A 184 -6.94 5.64 -16.90
C LYS A 184 -5.88 4.80 -17.62
N GLU A 185 -4.63 4.83 -17.13
CA GLU A 185 -3.56 4.00 -17.68
C GLU A 185 -3.82 2.51 -17.48
N PHE A 186 -4.28 2.12 -16.29
CA PHE A 186 -4.66 0.74 -15.99
C PHE A 186 -5.79 0.26 -16.91
N ASP A 187 -6.88 1.02 -17.01
CA ASP A 187 -8.08 0.67 -17.82
C ASP A 187 -7.75 0.60 -19.33
N ARG A 188 -6.75 1.38 -19.78
CA ARG A 188 -6.22 1.31 -21.15
C ARG A 188 -5.48 0.00 -21.41
N ALA A 189 -4.66 -0.44 -20.47
CA ALA A 189 -3.78 -1.59 -20.63
C ALA A 189 -4.46 -2.92 -20.29
N VAL A 190 -5.35 -2.95 -19.30
CA VAL A 190 -5.94 -4.17 -18.75
C VAL A 190 -7.43 -4.23 -19.08
N LYS A 191 -7.86 -5.32 -19.70
CA LYS A 191 -9.28 -5.61 -19.93
C LYS A 191 -9.67 -6.78 -19.02
N ILE A 192 -10.42 -6.48 -17.98
CA ILE A 192 -10.91 -7.50 -17.04
C ILE A 192 -12.29 -7.93 -17.52
N PRO A 193 -12.49 -9.23 -17.83
CA PRO A 193 -13.81 -9.74 -18.13
C PRO A 193 -14.76 -9.53 -16.95
N SER A 194 -16.04 -9.26 -17.23
CA SER A 194 -17.05 -9.21 -16.17
C SER A 194 -17.05 -10.51 -15.37
N GLY A 195 -16.78 -10.42 -14.08
CA GLY A 195 -16.76 -11.57 -13.19
C GLY A 195 -18.17 -12.13 -13.00
N LEU A 196 -18.28 -13.44 -12.83
CA LEU A 196 -19.51 -14.06 -12.37
C LEU A 196 -19.44 -14.08 -10.83
N GLN A 197 -20.29 -13.30 -10.17
CA GLN A 197 -20.42 -13.39 -8.72
C GLN A 197 -20.89 -14.82 -8.37
N LYS A 198 -20.03 -15.57 -7.69
CA LYS A 198 -20.34 -16.94 -7.25
C LYS A 198 -20.22 -17.00 -5.74
N ASP A 199 -21.35 -16.85 -5.09
CA ASP A 199 -21.45 -17.22 -3.70
C ASP A 199 -21.34 -18.75 -3.57
N SER A 200 -20.55 -19.18 -2.60
CA SER A 200 -20.45 -20.60 -2.26
C SER A 200 -20.63 -20.79 -0.73
N PRO A 201 -21.85 -20.59 -0.22
CA PRO A 201 -22.13 -20.73 1.21
C PRO A 201 -21.77 -22.13 1.74
N THR A 202 -21.94 -23.16 0.92
CA THR A 202 -21.56 -24.55 1.27
C THR A 202 -20.05 -24.67 1.53
N LEU A 203 -19.23 -24.03 0.69
CA LEU A 203 -17.77 -24.02 0.89
C LEU A 203 -17.40 -23.27 2.18
N LEU A 204 -17.93 -22.06 2.38
CA LEU A 204 -17.65 -21.28 3.59
C LEU A 204 -18.07 -22.01 4.88
N ASN A 205 -19.25 -22.65 4.87
CA ASN A 205 -19.72 -23.42 6.01
C ASN A 205 -18.81 -24.62 6.30
N ALA A 206 -18.33 -25.31 5.27
CA ALA A 206 -17.38 -26.42 5.43
C ALA A 206 -16.04 -25.96 6.02
N LEU A 207 -15.52 -24.79 5.57
CA LEU A 207 -14.27 -24.23 6.08
C LEU A 207 -14.43 -23.79 7.56
N ARG A 208 -15.51 -23.08 7.88
CA ARG A 208 -15.82 -22.62 9.25
C ARG A 208 -15.99 -23.80 10.21
N SER A 209 -16.69 -24.85 9.79
CA SER A 209 -16.86 -26.07 10.61
C SER A 209 -15.53 -26.78 10.87
N ALA A 210 -14.61 -26.77 9.89
CA ALA A 210 -13.30 -27.43 10.02
C ALA A 210 -12.25 -26.58 10.76
N SER A 211 -12.47 -25.27 10.91
CA SER A 211 -11.56 -24.34 11.58
C SER A 211 -12.35 -23.20 12.23
N PRO A 212 -13.04 -23.47 13.36
CA PRO A 212 -13.99 -22.53 13.99
C PRO A 212 -13.31 -21.27 14.55
N ASP A 213 -12.01 -21.31 14.81
CA ASP A 213 -11.22 -20.18 15.34
C ASP A 213 -10.78 -19.18 14.24
N LEU A 214 -11.19 -19.43 13.00
CA LEU A 214 -10.84 -18.58 11.86
C LEU A 214 -12.08 -18.01 11.19
N TYR A 215 -11.94 -16.76 10.75
CA TYR A 215 -12.88 -16.09 9.86
C TYR A 215 -12.50 -16.40 8.41
N PHE A 216 -13.51 -16.67 7.59
CA PHE A 216 -13.35 -16.96 6.15
C PHE A 216 -14.27 -16.11 5.33
N SER A 217 -13.76 -15.66 4.17
CA SER A 217 -14.55 -14.99 3.15
C SER A 217 -14.12 -15.42 1.74
N LEU A 218 -14.96 -15.07 0.77
CA LEU A 218 -14.67 -15.22 -0.65
C LEU A 218 -14.44 -13.83 -1.25
N GLU A 219 -13.25 -13.61 -1.80
CA GLU A 219 -12.99 -12.43 -2.61
C GLU A 219 -13.27 -12.80 -4.08
N THR A 220 -14.35 -12.24 -4.63
CA THR A 220 -14.91 -12.59 -5.95
C THR A 220 -14.83 -11.45 -6.95
N ASP A 221 -14.02 -10.42 -6.68
CA ASP A 221 -13.76 -9.35 -7.63
C ASP A 221 -13.28 -9.90 -8.99
N SER A 222 -13.65 -9.22 -10.07
CA SER A 222 -13.35 -9.65 -11.44
C SER A 222 -11.85 -9.84 -11.69
N ALA A 223 -10.98 -9.00 -11.10
CA ALA A 223 -9.52 -9.16 -11.22
C ALA A 223 -9.04 -10.42 -10.51
N VAL A 224 -9.59 -10.72 -9.33
CA VAL A 224 -9.24 -11.93 -8.56
C VAL A 224 -9.68 -13.18 -9.31
N GLN A 225 -10.90 -13.18 -9.88
CA GLN A 225 -11.39 -14.28 -10.72
C GLN A 225 -10.55 -14.48 -11.98
N ALA A 226 -10.15 -13.39 -12.65
CA ALA A 226 -9.31 -13.46 -13.85
C ALA A 226 -7.92 -14.06 -13.53
N VAL A 227 -7.33 -13.71 -12.38
CA VAL A 227 -6.06 -14.30 -11.94
C VAL A 227 -6.24 -15.77 -11.55
N ALA A 228 -7.30 -16.11 -10.80
CA ALA A 228 -7.58 -17.48 -10.41
C ALA A 228 -7.82 -18.40 -11.62
N ALA A 229 -8.45 -17.88 -12.68
CA ALA A 229 -8.70 -18.61 -13.93
C ALA A 229 -7.41 -19.04 -14.65
N LYS A 230 -6.27 -18.37 -14.40
CA LYS A 230 -4.96 -18.76 -14.94
C LYS A 230 -4.44 -20.07 -14.35
N LYS A 231 -5.01 -20.55 -13.23
CA LYS A 231 -4.63 -21.79 -12.53
C LYS A 231 -3.15 -21.84 -12.13
N LYS A 232 -2.56 -20.67 -11.84
CA LYS A 232 -1.14 -20.53 -11.47
C LYS A 232 -1.02 -19.91 -10.07
N THR A 233 0.10 -20.18 -9.39
CA THR A 233 0.47 -19.49 -8.17
C THR A 233 0.69 -18.01 -8.48
N LEU A 234 0.06 -17.12 -7.71
CA LEU A 234 0.30 -15.68 -7.78
C LEU A 234 1.57 -15.36 -6.98
N HIS A 235 2.53 -14.81 -7.66
CA HIS A 235 3.72 -14.23 -7.04
C HIS A 235 3.52 -12.73 -6.84
N PRO A 236 3.73 -12.21 -5.61
CA PRO A 236 3.53 -10.79 -5.32
C PRO A 236 4.30 -9.85 -6.24
N HIS A 237 3.62 -8.85 -6.79
CA HIS A 237 4.18 -7.70 -7.47
C HIS A 237 4.19 -6.47 -6.55
N LEU A 238 3.40 -6.50 -5.46
CA LEU A 238 3.35 -5.49 -4.41
C LEU A 238 3.83 -6.10 -3.10
N ASP A 239 4.55 -5.33 -2.33
CA ASP A 239 5.11 -5.73 -1.03
C ASP A 239 4.02 -6.00 0.03
N ASP A 240 2.90 -5.26 0.00
CA ASP A 240 1.75 -5.47 0.88
C ASP A 240 1.25 -6.92 0.86
N LEU A 241 1.13 -7.54 -0.33
CA LEU A 241 0.69 -8.94 -0.44
C LEU A 241 1.66 -9.88 0.27
N SER A 242 2.97 -9.64 0.08
CA SER A 242 4.02 -10.44 0.70
C SER A 242 3.97 -10.36 2.23
N GLN A 243 3.73 -9.16 2.75
CA GLN A 243 3.65 -8.92 4.19
C GLN A 243 2.40 -9.57 4.79
N ILE A 244 1.22 -9.26 4.25
CA ILE A 244 -0.08 -9.49 4.91
C ILE A 244 -0.65 -10.87 4.56
N ALA A 245 -0.68 -11.24 3.28
CA ALA A 245 -1.35 -12.47 2.86
C ALA A 245 -0.41 -13.67 2.69
N GLY A 246 0.84 -13.44 2.23
CA GLY A 246 1.81 -14.51 2.08
C GLY A 246 2.89 -14.25 1.02
N ALA A 247 4.04 -14.89 1.16
CA ALA A 247 5.16 -14.77 0.21
C ALA A 247 4.81 -15.26 -1.21
N GLN A 248 3.72 -15.99 -1.35
CA GLN A 248 3.08 -16.42 -2.60
C GLN A 248 1.66 -16.87 -2.28
N ILE A 249 0.73 -16.71 -3.22
CA ILE A 249 -0.65 -17.19 -3.07
C ILE A 249 -0.83 -18.40 -3.97
N LEU A 250 -1.04 -19.55 -3.34
CA LEU A 250 -1.21 -20.81 -4.06
C LEU A 250 -2.54 -20.83 -4.81
N CYS A 251 -2.61 -21.60 -5.89
CA CYS A 251 -3.83 -21.91 -6.59
C CYS A 251 -4.19 -23.38 -6.35
N THR A 252 -5.41 -23.66 -5.93
CA THR A 252 -5.88 -25.01 -5.62
C THR A 252 -7.27 -25.28 -6.18
N LYS A 253 -7.68 -26.54 -6.21
CA LYS A 253 -9.04 -26.93 -6.58
C LYS A 253 -10.04 -26.51 -5.50
N ASN A 254 -11.33 -26.40 -5.89
CA ASN A 254 -12.46 -26.15 -4.99
C ASN A 254 -12.74 -27.40 -4.13
N ASP A 255 -11.89 -27.61 -3.13
CA ASP A 255 -12.00 -28.68 -2.13
C ASP A 255 -11.58 -28.16 -0.76
N PRO A 256 -12.43 -28.23 0.28
CA PRO A 256 -12.14 -27.68 1.60
C PRO A 256 -10.81 -28.17 2.20
N LYS A 257 -10.47 -29.44 2.04
CA LYS A 257 -9.23 -30.01 2.58
C LYS A 257 -7.99 -29.43 1.88
N ALA A 258 -8.04 -29.28 0.55
CA ALA A 258 -6.95 -28.70 -0.24
C ALA A 258 -6.79 -27.19 0.07
N ILE A 259 -7.88 -26.46 0.22
CA ILE A 259 -7.91 -25.07 0.62
C ILE A 259 -7.26 -24.89 1.99
N LEU A 260 -7.73 -25.59 3.04
CA LEU A 260 -7.18 -25.51 4.39
C LEU A 260 -5.69 -25.91 4.45
N LYS A 261 -5.26 -26.89 3.66
CA LYS A 261 -3.84 -27.22 3.55
C LYS A 261 -3.02 -26.08 3.00
N SER A 262 -3.53 -25.35 2.00
CA SER A 262 -2.86 -24.20 1.37
C SER A 262 -2.82 -22.98 2.29
N LEU A 263 -3.85 -22.79 3.13
CA LEU A 263 -3.96 -21.68 4.08
C LEU A 263 -3.06 -21.83 5.33
N LYS A 264 -2.44 -23.00 5.57
CA LYS A 264 -1.51 -23.18 6.71
C LYS A 264 -0.34 -22.20 6.74
N ARG A 265 0.08 -21.69 5.58
CA ARG A 265 1.24 -20.80 5.43
C ARG A 265 0.89 -19.44 4.84
N ASN A 266 -0.35 -19.27 4.39
CA ASN A 266 -0.84 -18.07 3.72
C ASN A 266 -2.20 -17.69 4.27
N ASN A 267 -2.56 -16.44 4.15
CA ASN A 267 -3.87 -15.94 4.58
C ASN A 267 -4.89 -15.91 3.43
N ALA A 268 -4.46 -16.29 2.23
CA ALA A 268 -5.34 -16.41 1.06
C ALA A 268 -4.90 -17.56 0.14
N VAL A 269 -5.83 -18.05 -0.68
CA VAL A 269 -5.60 -19.06 -1.72
C VAL A 269 -6.52 -18.79 -2.90
N LEU A 270 -6.02 -18.88 -4.13
CA LEU A 270 -6.80 -18.77 -5.36
C LEU A 270 -7.54 -20.08 -5.65
N VAL A 271 -8.82 -19.96 -6.02
CA VAL A 271 -9.69 -21.11 -6.37
C VAL A 271 -10.35 -20.82 -7.72
N PRO A 272 -9.95 -21.52 -8.81
CA PRO A 272 -10.52 -21.34 -10.13
C PRO A 272 -12.05 -21.50 -10.12
N GLY A 273 -12.74 -20.57 -10.77
CA GLY A 273 -14.20 -20.55 -10.83
C GLY A 273 -14.90 -19.94 -9.60
N ILE A 274 -14.13 -19.51 -8.60
CA ILE A 274 -14.61 -18.75 -7.43
C ILE A 274 -13.92 -17.37 -7.38
N GLY A 275 -12.60 -17.35 -7.25
CA GLY A 275 -11.81 -16.18 -6.99
C GLY A 275 -10.73 -16.51 -5.97
N ALA A 276 -10.79 -15.92 -4.75
CA ALA A 276 -9.92 -16.30 -3.65
C ALA A 276 -10.72 -16.66 -2.39
N VAL A 277 -10.20 -17.58 -1.59
CA VAL A 277 -10.62 -17.79 -0.21
C VAL A 277 -9.61 -17.07 0.67
N CYS A 278 -10.08 -16.15 1.49
CA CYS A 278 -9.31 -15.40 2.48
C CYS A 278 -9.58 -15.93 3.88
N CYS A 279 -8.60 -15.88 4.77
CA CYS A 279 -8.78 -16.26 6.16
C CYS A 279 -7.95 -15.40 7.13
N ALA A 280 -8.52 -15.11 8.28
CA ALA A 280 -7.88 -14.37 9.36
C ALA A 280 -8.38 -14.82 10.74
N LYS A 281 -7.77 -14.30 11.81
CA LYS A 281 -8.19 -14.54 13.19
C LYS A 281 -9.29 -13.59 13.68
N ASP A 282 -9.49 -12.48 13.00
CA ASP A 282 -10.52 -11.48 13.26
C ASP A 282 -11.05 -10.89 11.97
N ALA A 283 -12.17 -10.17 12.06
CA ALA A 283 -12.86 -9.60 10.91
C ALA A 283 -12.09 -8.43 10.25
N ASP A 284 -11.35 -7.65 11.06
CA ASP A 284 -10.59 -6.51 10.58
C ASP A 284 -9.40 -6.97 9.73
N ASP A 285 -8.64 -7.95 10.20
CA ASP A 285 -7.57 -8.58 9.42
C ASP A 285 -8.10 -9.26 8.15
N LEU A 286 -9.31 -9.85 8.20
CA LEU A 286 -9.93 -10.47 7.04
C LEU A 286 -10.21 -9.43 5.94
N GLY A 287 -10.82 -8.30 6.29
CA GLY A 287 -11.08 -7.20 5.35
C GLY A 287 -9.80 -6.63 4.72
N ALA A 288 -8.70 -6.56 5.50
CA ALA A 288 -7.40 -6.16 4.96
C ALA A 288 -6.87 -7.17 3.92
N ILE A 289 -7.02 -8.46 4.19
CA ILE A 289 -6.57 -9.52 3.26
C ILE A 289 -7.38 -9.47 1.96
N GLU A 290 -8.70 -9.24 2.03
CA GLU A 290 -9.55 -9.08 0.84
C GLU A 290 -9.09 -7.91 -0.02
N THR A 291 -8.91 -6.74 0.60
CA THR A 291 -8.45 -5.52 -0.08
C THR A 291 -7.11 -5.74 -0.78
N ILE A 292 -6.13 -6.35 -0.08
CA ILE A 292 -4.81 -6.62 -0.63
C ILE A 292 -4.87 -7.69 -1.73
N MET A 293 -5.72 -8.69 -1.61
CA MET A 293 -5.90 -9.71 -2.66
C MET A 293 -6.43 -9.08 -3.95
N ARG A 294 -7.45 -8.22 -3.87
CA ARG A 294 -8.00 -7.49 -5.04
C ARG A 294 -6.91 -6.64 -5.70
N LYS A 295 -6.29 -5.74 -4.94
CA LYS A 295 -5.23 -4.85 -5.44
C LYS A 295 -4.06 -5.63 -6.06
N SER A 296 -3.62 -6.70 -5.43
CA SER A 296 -2.50 -7.51 -5.93
C SER A 296 -2.83 -8.32 -7.18
N CYS A 297 -4.08 -8.73 -7.35
CA CYS A 297 -4.54 -9.34 -8.59
C CYS A 297 -4.58 -8.31 -9.73
N MET A 298 -5.06 -7.10 -9.47
CA MET A 298 -4.98 -5.98 -10.42
C MET A 298 -3.53 -5.70 -10.82
N ALA A 299 -2.62 -5.57 -9.85
CA ALA A 299 -1.20 -5.36 -10.09
C ALA A 299 -0.56 -6.48 -10.94
N ALA A 300 -0.92 -7.74 -10.69
CA ALA A 300 -0.45 -8.87 -11.49
C ALA A 300 -0.99 -8.84 -12.93
N LEU A 301 -2.24 -8.44 -13.13
CA LEU A 301 -2.81 -8.28 -14.47
C LEU A 301 -2.11 -7.17 -15.25
N TYR A 302 -1.84 -6.03 -14.60
CA TYR A 302 -1.09 -4.94 -15.21
C TYR A 302 0.36 -5.33 -15.52
N ALA A 303 1.04 -5.99 -14.56
CA ALA A 303 2.40 -6.50 -14.74
C ALA A 303 2.53 -7.45 -15.95
N ASP A 304 1.53 -8.31 -16.18
CA ASP A 304 1.50 -9.21 -17.32
C ASP A 304 1.48 -8.46 -18.67
N THR A 305 0.78 -7.31 -18.77
CA THR A 305 0.73 -6.51 -20.01
C THR A 305 2.08 -5.92 -20.38
N CYS A 306 2.96 -5.72 -19.39
CA CYS A 306 4.27 -5.10 -19.55
C CYS A 306 5.43 -6.08 -19.30
N SER A 307 5.15 -7.34 -19.08
CA SER A 307 6.13 -8.39 -18.71
C SER A 307 6.98 -8.00 -17.49
N ALA A 308 6.38 -7.30 -16.52
CA ALA A 308 7.07 -6.89 -15.30
C ALA A 308 7.25 -8.09 -14.35
N ALA A 309 8.46 -8.26 -13.84
CA ALA A 309 8.77 -9.35 -12.93
C ALA A 309 8.16 -9.11 -11.53
N PRO A 310 7.69 -10.16 -10.85
CA PRO A 310 7.28 -10.06 -9.45
C PRO A 310 8.48 -9.75 -8.54
N LEU A 311 8.21 -9.41 -7.29
CA LEU A 311 9.21 -9.26 -6.24
C LEU A 311 10.12 -10.49 -6.13
N SER A 312 11.38 -10.28 -5.76
CA SER A 312 12.33 -11.40 -5.61
C SER A 312 11.85 -12.41 -4.57
N PRO A 313 12.11 -13.71 -4.75
CA PRO A 313 11.72 -14.73 -3.76
C PRO A 313 12.30 -14.48 -2.36
N VAL A 314 13.48 -13.87 -2.29
CA VAL A 314 14.15 -13.54 -1.03
C VAL A 314 13.41 -12.41 -0.32
N ASP A 315 13.13 -11.29 -1.01
CA ASP A 315 12.43 -10.14 -0.43
C ASP A 315 11.04 -10.54 0.07
N ARG A 316 10.29 -11.31 -0.72
CA ARG A 316 8.96 -11.81 -0.32
C ARG A 316 8.99 -12.60 0.99
N ARG A 317 9.99 -13.47 1.17
CA ARG A 317 10.13 -14.27 2.39
C ARG A 317 10.57 -13.44 3.58
N ILE A 318 11.50 -12.51 3.39
CA ILE A 318 11.96 -11.59 4.44
C ILE A 318 10.78 -10.73 4.91
N MET A 319 10.04 -10.10 3.99
CA MET A 319 8.89 -9.27 4.33
C MET A 319 7.83 -10.05 5.12
N ARG A 320 7.51 -11.28 4.68
CA ARG A 320 6.56 -12.15 5.40
C ARG A 320 7.05 -12.49 6.81
N LEU A 321 8.31 -12.83 6.95
CA LEU A 321 8.90 -13.15 8.25
C LEU A 321 8.87 -11.95 9.21
N VAL A 322 9.32 -10.78 8.73
CA VAL A 322 9.33 -9.56 9.53
C VAL A 322 7.91 -9.17 9.98
N TYR A 323 6.94 -9.25 9.07
CA TYR A 323 5.53 -8.96 9.40
C TYR A 323 4.99 -9.92 10.46
N THR A 324 5.22 -11.22 10.29
CA THR A 324 4.74 -12.25 11.22
C THR A 324 5.34 -12.07 12.62
N LEU A 325 6.64 -11.75 12.71
CA LEU A 325 7.31 -11.51 13.99
C LEU A 325 6.81 -10.22 14.67
N LYS A 326 6.62 -9.13 13.91
CA LYS A 326 6.04 -7.88 14.44
C LYS A 326 4.61 -8.08 14.95
N TYR A 327 3.81 -8.84 14.21
CA TYR A 327 2.42 -9.13 14.57
C TYR A 327 2.35 -10.00 15.84
N ALA A 328 3.19 -11.03 15.92
CA ALA A 328 3.27 -11.88 17.11
C ALA A 328 3.67 -11.06 18.37
N LYS A 329 4.61 -10.10 18.22
CA LYS A 329 5.04 -9.23 19.32
C LYS A 329 3.91 -8.30 19.79
N LYS A 330 3.19 -7.66 18.90
CA LYS A 330 2.03 -6.80 19.27
C LYS A 330 0.96 -7.56 20.04
N LYS A 331 0.72 -8.85 19.71
CA LYS A 331 -0.26 -9.69 20.41
C LYS A 331 0.18 -10.13 21.82
N SER A 332 1.48 -10.16 22.09
CA SER A 332 2.01 -10.48 23.43
C SER A 332 2.07 -9.25 24.36
N GLU A 333 1.89 -8.03 23.80
CA GLU A 333 1.90 -6.76 24.54
C GLU A 333 0.47 -6.24 24.85
N GLN A 334 -0.57 -6.92 24.34
CA GLN A 334 -2.00 -6.73 24.66
C GLN A 334 -2.50 -7.83 25.60
#